data_f82b9d6fcf86f3e215d919e69b675468
#
_entry.id   f82b9d6fcf86f3e215d919e69b675468
#
_cell.length_a   1.000
_cell.length_b   1.000
_cell.length_c   1.000
_cell.angle_alpha   90.00
_cell.angle_beta   90.00
_cell.angle_gamma   90.00
#
_symmetry.space_group_name_H-M   'P 1'
#
loop_
_entity.id
_entity.type
_entity.pdbx_description
1 polymer ?
#
loop_
_entity_poly.entity_id
_entity_poly.type
_entity_poly.pdbx_seq_one_letter_code
_entity_poly.pdbx_strand_id
1 'polypeptide(L)'
;VPLMKTGALLMTLDPAAPLDGQLAQREDIAYFVAHPCHPSVFNWEETEAQTRDFYGGISAKQSIVCALMSGGESDYELGVAVAQEMYAPIDKTHRITLEQMAVLEPALVETLAQTCIEIVKKGYDKTVELGVPEAAARDFVLGHLRIQIAVLFGEVNGTFSDAAYKISQRAQSVLFKDGWEKIFEMDDIREQVRA
;
A
#
# COMPACT_ATOMS: atom_id res chain seq x y z
N VAL A 1 8.15 -3.53 25.61
CA VAL A 1 7.25 -2.55 26.27
C VAL A 1 7.51 -2.50 27.80
N PRO A 2 7.57 -3.61 28.58
CA PRO A 2 7.72 -3.52 30.05
C PRO A 2 8.96 -2.75 30.55
N LEU A 3 10.05 -2.72 29.78
CA LEU A 3 11.31 -2.07 30.13
C LEU A 3 11.46 -0.63 29.59
N MET A 4 10.45 -0.11 28.90
CA MET A 4 10.48 1.26 28.38
C MET A 4 10.35 2.27 29.50
N LYS A 5 11.01 3.42 29.35
CA LYS A 5 10.89 4.52 30.31
C LYS A 5 9.50 5.14 30.25
N THR A 6 9.01 5.64 31.36
CA THR A 6 7.84 6.53 31.40
C THR A 6 8.04 7.71 30.47
N GLY A 7 7.00 8.09 29.72
CA GLY A 7 7.04 9.13 28.71
C GLY A 7 7.73 8.73 27.38
N ALA A 8 8.04 7.44 27.21
CA ALA A 8 8.58 6.96 25.93
C ALA A 8 7.46 6.88 24.86
N LEU A 9 7.86 7.00 23.61
CA LEU A 9 6.99 6.72 22.45
C LEU A 9 7.38 5.37 21.86
N LEU A 10 6.40 4.45 21.78
CA LEU A 10 6.51 3.20 21.03
C LEU A 10 6.01 3.44 19.60
N MET A 11 6.89 3.28 18.62
CA MET A 11 6.53 3.33 17.21
C MET A 11 6.47 1.92 16.64
N THR A 12 5.35 1.58 16.00
CA THR A 12 5.23 0.42 15.13
C THR A 12 5.29 0.86 13.67
N LEU A 13 5.68 -0.06 12.79
CA LEU A 13 5.87 0.23 11.37
C LEU A 13 4.73 -0.37 10.51
N ASP A 14 3.78 -1.02 11.17
CA ASP A 14 2.67 -1.73 10.56
C ASP A 14 1.45 -1.68 11.48
N PRO A 15 0.20 -1.60 10.94
CA PRO A 15 -1.02 -1.53 11.75
C PRO A 15 -1.49 -2.89 12.29
N ALA A 16 -0.98 -4.04 11.81
CA ALA A 16 -1.53 -5.36 12.13
C ALA A 16 -1.49 -5.68 13.63
N ALA A 17 -0.31 -5.65 14.24
CA ALA A 17 -0.16 -5.95 15.66
C ALA A 17 -0.94 -4.99 16.57
N PRO A 18 -0.95 -3.66 16.33
CA PRO A 18 -1.83 -2.74 17.06
C PRO A 18 -3.32 -3.06 16.88
N LEU A 19 -3.76 -3.33 15.66
CA LEU A 19 -5.17 -3.57 15.34
C LEU A 19 -5.70 -4.85 16.01
N ASP A 20 -4.88 -5.89 16.08
CA ASP A 20 -5.22 -7.15 16.75
C ASP A 20 -5.00 -7.12 18.27
N GLY A 21 -4.64 -5.98 18.85
CA GLY A 21 -4.45 -5.81 20.29
C GLY A 21 -3.23 -6.54 20.86
N GLN A 22 -2.24 -6.86 20.03
CA GLN A 22 -1.04 -7.60 20.46
C GLN A 22 -0.02 -6.73 21.19
N LEU A 23 -0.19 -5.41 21.21
CA LEU A 23 0.70 -4.52 21.93
C LEU A 23 0.36 -4.51 23.41
N ALA A 24 1.37 -4.74 24.26
CA ALA A 24 1.22 -4.56 25.70
C ALA A 24 0.87 -3.10 26.02
N GLN A 25 -0.26 -2.89 26.68
CA GLN A 25 -0.79 -1.56 27.00
C GLN A 25 -0.13 -0.99 28.24
N ARG A 26 0.26 0.29 28.17
CA ARG A 26 0.76 1.12 29.28
C ARG A 26 0.21 2.55 29.12
N GLU A 27 -0.28 3.12 30.22
CA GLU A 27 -0.85 4.48 30.23
C GLU A 27 0.21 5.58 30.28
N ASP A 28 1.45 5.22 30.66
CA ASP A 28 2.56 6.16 30.85
C ASP A 28 3.51 6.26 29.65
N ILE A 29 3.12 5.70 28.48
CA ILE A 29 3.84 5.84 27.20
C ILE A 29 2.87 6.16 26.08
N ALA A 30 3.39 6.78 25.02
CA ALA A 30 2.63 7.01 23.80
C ALA A 30 2.80 5.85 22.81
N TYR A 31 1.79 5.64 21.96
CA TYR A 31 1.81 4.65 20.89
C TYR A 31 1.55 5.31 19.56
N PHE A 32 2.41 5.04 18.61
CA PHE A 32 2.39 5.65 17.29
C PHE A 32 2.65 4.58 16.21
N VAL A 33 2.07 4.73 15.05
CA VAL A 33 2.36 3.90 13.89
C VAL A 33 2.66 4.79 12.68
N ALA A 34 3.71 4.43 11.94
CA ALA A 34 4.07 5.04 10.68
C ALA A 34 4.34 3.96 9.63
N HIS A 35 3.82 4.18 8.42
CA HIS A 35 4.03 3.24 7.31
C HIS A 35 4.42 4.02 6.03
N PRO A 36 5.38 3.53 5.23
CA PRO A 36 5.73 4.17 3.97
C PRO A 36 4.70 3.87 2.89
N CYS A 37 4.37 4.87 2.07
CA CYS A 37 3.55 4.64 0.87
C CYS A 37 4.36 4.03 -0.28
N HIS A 38 5.69 3.94 -0.13
CA HIS A 38 6.65 3.66 -1.18
C HIS A 38 6.63 4.68 -2.33
N PRO A 39 7.67 4.76 -3.17
CA PRO A 39 7.66 5.60 -4.36
C PRO A 39 6.55 5.18 -5.33
N SER A 40 5.75 6.14 -5.76
CA SER A 40 4.62 5.90 -6.67
C SER A 40 5.07 5.35 -8.02
N VAL A 41 4.22 4.58 -8.70
CA VAL A 41 4.40 4.21 -10.12
C VAL A 41 4.44 5.42 -11.04
N PHE A 42 4.00 6.59 -10.56
CA PHE A 42 4.09 7.90 -11.23
C PHE A 42 5.12 8.81 -10.56
N ASN A 43 6.11 8.23 -9.89
CA ASN A 43 7.22 9.00 -9.36
C ASN A 43 8.13 9.44 -10.51
N TRP A 44 8.20 10.76 -10.75
CA TRP A 44 9.02 11.37 -11.79
C TRP A 44 10.36 11.77 -11.18
N GLU A 45 11.28 10.83 -11.08
CA GLU A 45 12.62 11.05 -10.56
C GLU A 45 13.60 11.33 -11.71
N GLU A 46 14.65 12.11 -11.41
CA GLU A 46 15.59 12.58 -12.42
C GLU A 46 16.68 11.56 -12.76
N THR A 47 16.98 10.65 -11.84
CA THR A 47 18.08 9.70 -12.00
C THR A 47 17.60 8.25 -12.05
N GLU A 48 18.38 7.39 -12.72
CA GLU A 48 18.10 5.95 -12.76
C GLU A 48 18.12 5.34 -11.35
N ALA A 49 19.02 5.79 -10.48
CA ALA A 49 19.11 5.29 -9.10
C ALA A 49 17.82 5.59 -8.31
N GLN A 50 17.27 6.79 -8.44
CA GLN A 50 15.99 7.17 -7.83
C GLN A 50 14.83 6.36 -8.42
N THR A 51 14.78 6.19 -9.74
CA THR A 51 13.73 5.41 -10.41
C THR A 51 13.75 3.93 -10.01
N ARG A 52 14.92 3.38 -9.61
CA ARG A 52 15.09 2.00 -9.18
C ARG A 52 14.98 1.80 -7.66
N ASP A 53 14.82 2.85 -6.90
CA ASP A 53 14.55 2.78 -5.46
C ASP A 53 13.05 2.49 -5.20
N PHE A 54 12.64 1.24 -5.46
CA PHE A 54 11.23 0.81 -5.40
C PHE A 54 10.66 0.84 -3.98
N TYR A 55 11.49 0.67 -2.97
CA TYR A 55 11.05 0.69 -1.57
C TYR A 55 11.08 2.10 -0.96
N GLY A 56 11.85 3.01 -1.54
CA GLY A 56 12.14 4.30 -0.92
C GLY A 56 13.14 4.21 0.22
N GLY A 57 13.45 5.36 0.83
CA GLY A 57 14.39 5.42 1.96
C GLY A 57 15.86 5.45 1.57
N ILE A 58 16.20 5.49 0.28
CA ILE A 58 17.56 5.64 -0.22
C ILE A 58 17.72 6.96 -0.97
N SER A 59 16.93 7.15 -2.03
CA SER A 59 17.06 8.33 -2.89
C SER A 59 15.74 8.80 -3.51
N ALA A 60 14.77 7.93 -3.73
CA ALA A 60 13.46 8.29 -4.26
C ALA A 60 12.58 8.89 -3.16
N LYS A 61 11.83 9.94 -3.51
CA LYS A 61 10.84 10.53 -2.60
C LYS A 61 9.66 9.60 -2.42
N GLN A 62 9.18 9.51 -1.19
CA GLN A 62 7.98 8.77 -0.84
C GLN A 62 7.12 9.55 0.15
N SER A 63 5.82 9.31 0.13
CA SER A 63 4.93 9.76 1.20
C SER A 63 4.88 8.74 2.32
N ILE A 64 4.46 9.18 3.51
CA ILE A 64 4.21 8.32 4.66
C ILE A 64 2.82 8.58 5.23
N VAL A 65 2.24 7.56 5.82
CA VAL A 65 1.03 7.65 6.64
C VAL A 65 1.40 7.49 8.11
N CYS A 66 0.77 8.29 8.98
CA CYS A 66 1.08 8.33 10.40
C CYS A 66 -0.20 8.37 11.23
N ALA A 67 -0.26 7.57 12.29
CA ALA A 67 -1.36 7.58 13.24
C ALA A 67 -0.86 7.56 14.69
N LEU A 68 -1.43 8.45 15.53
CA LEU A 68 -1.27 8.38 16.98
C LEU A 68 -2.37 7.46 17.54
N MET A 69 -1.98 6.38 18.19
CA MET A 69 -2.90 5.44 18.83
C MET A 69 -3.25 5.84 20.26
N SER A 70 -2.26 6.37 21.01
CA SER A 70 -2.46 6.98 22.32
C SER A 70 -1.34 7.98 22.62
N GLY A 71 -1.65 9.01 23.40
CA GLY A 71 -0.75 10.11 23.72
C GLY A 71 -1.36 11.48 23.40
N GLY A 72 -0.54 12.53 23.45
CA GLY A 72 -0.91 13.89 23.12
C GLY A 72 -0.38 14.36 21.77
N GLU A 73 -0.71 15.59 21.38
CA GLU A 73 -0.24 16.17 20.11
C GLU A 73 1.28 16.25 20.01
N SER A 74 1.97 16.54 21.12
CA SER A 74 3.44 16.53 21.16
C SER A 74 4.05 15.16 20.86
N ASP A 75 3.36 14.06 21.22
CA ASP A 75 3.79 12.69 20.90
C ASP A 75 3.58 12.40 19.41
N TYR A 76 2.50 12.94 18.83
CA TYR A 76 2.28 12.87 17.40
C TYR A 76 3.38 13.60 16.61
N GLU A 77 3.70 14.83 17.01
CA GLU A 77 4.75 15.63 16.38
C GLU A 77 6.12 14.93 16.47
N LEU A 78 6.45 14.36 17.64
CA LEU A 78 7.68 13.56 17.83
C LEU A 78 7.68 12.33 16.92
N GLY A 79 6.57 11.57 16.87
CA GLY A 79 6.42 10.39 16.03
C GLY A 79 6.62 10.74 14.55
N VAL A 80 6.00 11.82 14.08
CA VAL A 80 6.19 12.31 12.70
C VAL A 80 7.63 12.68 12.41
N ALA A 81 8.30 13.42 13.30
CA ALA A 81 9.68 13.81 13.11
C ALA A 81 10.61 12.59 12.97
N VAL A 82 10.43 11.58 13.83
CA VAL A 82 11.19 10.33 13.75
C VAL A 82 10.87 9.56 12.47
N ALA A 83 9.60 9.46 12.08
CA ALA A 83 9.20 8.77 10.85
C ALA A 83 9.75 9.45 9.60
N GLN A 84 9.76 10.78 9.55
CA GLN A 84 10.34 11.53 8.44
C GLN A 84 11.84 11.29 8.26
N GLU A 85 12.59 11.18 9.35
CA GLU A 85 14.01 10.82 9.28
C GLU A 85 14.21 9.35 8.85
N MET A 86 13.39 8.44 9.36
CA MET A 86 13.50 7.00 9.04
C MET A 86 13.21 6.69 7.58
N TYR A 87 12.24 7.36 7.00
CA TYR A 87 11.75 7.07 5.65
C TYR A 87 12.23 8.09 4.59
N ALA A 88 13.12 9.01 4.96
CA ALA A 88 13.64 10.05 4.04
C ALA A 88 14.19 9.44 2.73
N PRO A 89 14.08 10.20 1.61
CA PRO A 89 13.48 11.52 1.48
C PRO A 89 11.95 11.49 1.39
N ILE A 90 11.30 12.42 2.09
CA ILE A 90 9.85 12.48 2.20
C ILE A 90 9.24 13.48 1.20
N ASP A 91 8.17 13.09 0.53
CA ASP A 91 7.31 13.99 -0.26
C ASP A 91 6.19 14.58 0.61
N LYS A 92 5.37 13.73 1.24
CA LYS A 92 4.24 14.14 2.08
C LYS A 92 4.11 13.26 3.30
N THR A 93 3.54 13.82 4.37
CA THR A 93 3.14 13.08 5.56
C THR A 93 1.64 13.21 5.74
N HIS A 94 0.93 12.09 5.77
CA HIS A 94 -0.52 12.05 5.94
C HIS A 94 -0.88 11.60 7.35
N ARG A 95 -1.69 12.41 8.06
CA ARG A 95 -2.26 12.01 9.34
C ARG A 95 -3.54 11.23 9.09
N ILE A 96 -3.60 10.01 9.60
CA ILE A 96 -4.76 9.11 9.51
C ILE A 96 -5.01 8.44 10.86
N THR A 97 -6.07 7.63 10.97
CA THR A 97 -6.30 6.77 12.15
C THR A 97 -5.71 5.39 11.94
N LEU A 98 -5.59 4.60 13.02
CA LEU A 98 -5.17 3.20 12.93
C LEU A 98 -6.11 2.38 12.04
N GLU A 99 -7.41 2.57 12.18
CA GLU A 99 -8.43 1.89 11.36
C GLU A 99 -8.30 2.26 9.88
N GLN A 100 -8.07 3.54 9.58
CA GLN A 100 -7.83 3.99 8.20
C GLN A 100 -6.55 3.36 7.63
N MET A 101 -5.49 3.23 8.44
CA MET A 101 -4.26 2.55 8.01
C MET A 101 -4.51 1.07 7.75
N ALA A 102 -5.33 0.41 8.56
CA ALA A 102 -5.71 -0.99 8.35
C ALA A 102 -6.55 -1.21 7.08
N VAL A 103 -7.35 -0.24 6.68
CA VAL A 103 -8.03 -0.28 5.37
C VAL A 103 -7.03 -0.16 4.21
N LEU A 104 -5.95 0.60 4.39
CA LEU A 104 -4.92 0.75 3.36
C LEU A 104 -4.03 -0.49 3.26
N GLU A 105 -3.43 -0.93 4.36
CA GLU A 105 -2.39 -1.95 4.32
C GLU A 105 -2.95 -3.37 4.13
N PRO A 106 -3.65 -4.00 5.07
CA PRO A 106 -4.11 -5.37 4.85
C PRO A 106 -5.19 -5.48 3.77
N ALA A 107 -6.17 -4.57 3.73
CA ALA A 107 -7.30 -4.75 2.81
C ALA A 107 -6.99 -4.29 1.38
N LEU A 108 -6.55 -3.03 1.20
CA LEU A 108 -6.36 -2.49 -0.14
C LEU A 108 -5.08 -3.01 -0.80
N VAL A 109 -3.94 -2.94 -0.10
CA VAL A 109 -2.64 -3.24 -0.71
C VAL A 109 -2.37 -4.74 -0.73
N GLU A 110 -2.45 -5.43 0.42
CA GLU A 110 -2.09 -6.84 0.49
C GLU A 110 -3.21 -7.74 -0.04
N THR A 111 -4.44 -7.60 0.47
CA THR A 111 -5.53 -8.48 0.06
C THR A 111 -5.99 -8.22 -1.38
N LEU A 112 -6.21 -6.96 -1.78
CA LEU A 112 -6.74 -6.68 -3.11
C LEU A 112 -5.65 -6.49 -4.15
N ALA A 113 -4.77 -5.48 -3.98
CA ALA A 113 -3.85 -5.08 -5.04
C ALA A 113 -2.80 -6.16 -5.31
N GLN A 114 -2.16 -6.72 -4.28
CA GLN A 114 -1.18 -7.80 -4.44
C GLN A 114 -1.83 -9.02 -5.11
N THR A 115 -3.00 -9.47 -4.64
CA THR A 115 -3.71 -10.59 -5.25
C THR A 115 -4.03 -10.35 -6.72
N CYS A 116 -4.48 -9.15 -7.09
CA CYS A 116 -4.74 -8.81 -8.49
C CYS A 116 -3.46 -8.85 -9.34
N ILE A 117 -2.35 -8.33 -8.84
CA ILE A 117 -1.06 -8.35 -9.55
C ILE A 117 -0.52 -9.78 -9.68
N GLU A 118 -0.68 -10.64 -8.66
CA GLU A 118 -0.33 -12.05 -8.76
C GLU A 118 -1.17 -12.78 -9.83
N ILE A 119 -2.46 -12.47 -9.95
CA ILE A 119 -3.32 -13.02 -11.02
C ILE A 119 -2.84 -12.53 -12.39
N VAL A 120 -2.48 -11.26 -12.52
CA VAL A 120 -1.87 -10.74 -13.77
C VAL A 120 -0.58 -11.48 -14.10
N LYS A 121 0.28 -11.75 -13.11
CA LYS A 121 1.52 -12.51 -13.31
C LYS A 121 1.24 -13.95 -13.78
N LYS A 122 0.26 -14.63 -13.17
CA LYS A 122 -0.17 -15.97 -13.61
C LYS A 122 -0.74 -15.94 -15.04
N GLY A 123 -1.47 -14.89 -15.40
CA GLY A 123 -1.94 -14.65 -16.77
C GLY A 123 -0.79 -14.45 -17.76
N TYR A 124 0.23 -13.70 -17.38
CA TYR A 124 1.46 -13.56 -18.15
C TYR A 124 2.14 -14.91 -18.38
N ASP A 125 2.34 -15.72 -17.32
CA ASP A 125 2.98 -17.05 -17.44
C ASP A 125 2.16 -17.95 -18.40
N LYS A 126 0.84 -17.92 -18.28
CA LYS A 126 -0.05 -18.67 -19.17
C LYS A 126 0.07 -18.23 -20.64
N THR A 127 0.25 -16.94 -20.87
CA THR A 127 0.46 -16.38 -22.22
C THR A 127 1.75 -16.91 -22.86
N VAL A 128 2.82 -17.01 -22.08
CA VAL A 128 4.10 -17.60 -22.52
C VAL A 128 3.94 -19.11 -22.80
N GLU A 129 3.26 -19.86 -21.93
CA GLU A 129 2.93 -21.28 -22.16
C GLU A 129 2.13 -21.50 -23.46
N LEU A 130 1.30 -20.55 -23.87
CA LEU A 130 0.54 -20.58 -25.11
C LEU A 130 1.39 -20.22 -26.36
N GLY A 131 2.68 -19.97 -26.17
CA GLY A 131 3.64 -19.78 -27.26
C GLY A 131 3.92 -18.31 -27.61
N VAL A 132 3.44 -17.34 -26.84
CA VAL A 132 3.85 -15.94 -27.03
C VAL A 132 5.30 -15.79 -26.55
N PRO A 133 6.18 -15.16 -27.33
CA PRO A 133 7.56 -14.92 -26.91
C PRO A 133 7.60 -14.14 -25.57
N GLU A 134 8.38 -14.63 -24.62
CA GLU A 134 8.44 -14.08 -23.26
C GLU A 134 8.71 -12.58 -23.22
N ALA A 135 9.68 -12.10 -24.01
CA ALA A 135 10.00 -10.68 -24.08
C ALA A 135 8.81 -9.84 -24.58
N ALA A 136 8.10 -10.33 -25.60
CA ALA A 136 6.92 -9.64 -26.14
C ALA A 136 5.78 -9.62 -25.12
N ALA A 137 5.52 -10.73 -24.44
CA ALA A 137 4.50 -10.80 -23.38
C ALA A 137 4.83 -9.85 -22.24
N ARG A 138 6.10 -9.79 -21.83
CA ARG A 138 6.57 -8.91 -20.76
C ARG A 138 6.40 -7.43 -21.12
N ASP A 139 6.90 -7.02 -22.27
CA ASP A 139 6.81 -5.62 -22.69
C ASP A 139 5.35 -5.18 -22.85
N PHE A 140 4.53 -6.07 -23.41
CA PHE A 140 3.12 -5.81 -23.63
C PHE A 140 2.35 -5.62 -22.31
N VAL A 141 2.48 -6.55 -21.35
CA VAL A 141 1.73 -6.47 -20.08
C VAL A 141 2.18 -5.30 -19.23
N LEU A 142 3.50 -5.07 -19.09
CA LEU A 142 3.99 -3.99 -18.24
C LEU A 142 3.67 -2.60 -18.83
N GLY A 143 3.74 -2.43 -20.16
CA GLY A 143 3.34 -1.21 -20.82
C GLY A 143 1.84 -0.94 -20.66
N HIS A 144 0.99 -1.98 -20.82
CA HIS A 144 -0.46 -1.85 -20.65
C HIS A 144 -0.85 -1.58 -19.20
N LEU A 145 -0.25 -2.23 -18.20
CA LEU A 145 -0.49 -1.94 -16.80
C LEU A 145 -0.23 -0.46 -16.50
N ARG A 146 0.89 0.09 -16.96
CA ARG A 146 1.20 1.51 -16.74
C ARG A 146 0.14 2.45 -17.30
N ILE A 147 -0.29 2.26 -18.56
CA ILE A 147 -1.31 3.12 -19.16
C ILE A 147 -2.69 2.91 -18.54
N GLN A 148 -3.04 1.68 -18.18
CA GLN A 148 -4.31 1.39 -17.50
C GLN A 148 -4.39 2.10 -16.14
N ILE A 149 -3.34 2.04 -15.34
CA ILE A 149 -3.24 2.75 -14.06
C ILE A 149 -3.33 4.26 -14.31
N ALA A 150 -2.59 4.79 -15.29
CA ALA A 150 -2.60 6.22 -15.61
C ALA A 150 -3.99 6.73 -16.00
N VAL A 151 -4.75 5.96 -16.77
CA VAL A 151 -6.13 6.31 -17.15
C VAL A 151 -7.06 6.25 -15.93
N LEU A 152 -7.01 5.17 -15.14
CA LEU A 152 -7.91 4.97 -14.00
C LEU A 152 -7.68 5.97 -12.86
N PHE A 153 -6.43 6.40 -12.65
CA PHE A 153 -6.08 7.37 -11.61
C PHE A 153 -5.97 8.81 -12.11
N GLY A 154 -6.35 9.06 -13.37
CA GLY A 154 -6.46 10.43 -13.91
C GLY A 154 -5.13 11.11 -14.24
N GLU A 155 -4.03 10.36 -14.37
CA GLU A 155 -2.71 10.88 -14.73
C GLU A 155 -2.63 11.28 -16.22
N VAL A 156 -3.52 10.75 -17.05
CA VAL A 156 -3.68 11.11 -18.44
C VAL A 156 -5.15 11.41 -18.75
N ASN A 157 -5.38 12.39 -19.61
CA ASN A 157 -6.71 12.67 -20.14
C ASN A 157 -7.03 11.68 -21.27
N GLY A 158 -7.55 10.52 -20.90
CA GLY A 158 -7.87 9.43 -21.83
C GLY A 158 -8.93 8.49 -21.26
N THR A 159 -9.48 7.66 -22.13
CA THR A 159 -10.46 6.63 -21.78
C THR A 159 -10.09 5.31 -22.45
N PHE A 160 -10.59 4.22 -21.92
CA PHE A 160 -10.53 2.93 -22.60
C PHE A 160 -11.47 2.90 -23.81
N SER A 161 -11.15 2.06 -24.81
CA SER A 161 -12.10 1.78 -25.88
C SER A 161 -13.36 1.12 -25.33
N ASP A 162 -14.49 1.32 -26.02
CA ASP A 162 -15.76 0.67 -25.64
C ASP A 162 -15.64 -0.86 -25.55
N ALA A 163 -14.83 -1.47 -26.42
CA ALA A 163 -14.58 -2.90 -26.41
C ALA A 163 -13.82 -3.31 -25.15
N ALA A 164 -12.74 -2.63 -24.77
CA ALA A 164 -11.98 -2.91 -23.56
C ALA A 164 -12.84 -2.75 -22.32
N TYR A 165 -13.66 -1.71 -22.26
CA TYR A 165 -14.57 -1.47 -21.15
C TYR A 165 -15.60 -2.61 -20.99
N LYS A 166 -16.26 -3.03 -22.07
CA LYS A 166 -17.23 -4.16 -22.04
C LYS A 166 -16.56 -5.48 -21.64
N ILE A 167 -15.33 -5.73 -22.13
CA ILE A 167 -14.58 -6.94 -21.77
C ILE A 167 -14.25 -6.93 -20.28
N SER A 168 -13.79 -5.82 -19.73
CA SER A 168 -13.45 -5.72 -18.32
C SER A 168 -14.67 -5.86 -17.40
N GLN A 169 -15.81 -5.25 -17.75
CA GLN A 169 -17.06 -5.43 -17.01
C GLN A 169 -17.51 -6.90 -16.96
N ARG A 170 -17.47 -7.59 -18.12
CA ARG A 170 -17.76 -9.03 -18.15
C ARG A 170 -16.77 -9.83 -17.32
N ALA A 171 -15.48 -9.49 -17.37
CA ALA A 171 -14.42 -10.20 -16.64
C ALA A 171 -14.60 -10.10 -15.12
N GLN A 172 -15.09 -8.98 -14.59
CA GLN A 172 -15.31 -8.82 -13.15
C GLN A 172 -16.23 -9.90 -12.59
N SER A 173 -17.36 -10.20 -13.25
CA SER A 173 -18.29 -11.25 -12.81
C SER A 173 -17.75 -12.68 -12.95
N VAL A 174 -16.65 -12.88 -13.68
CA VAL A 174 -16.00 -14.19 -13.85
C VAL A 174 -14.85 -14.37 -12.87
N LEU A 175 -14.12 -13.29 -12.58
CA LEU A 175 -12.88 -13.34 -11.79
C LEU A 175 -13.13 -13.08 -10.30
N PHE A 176 -14.14 -12.28 -9.96
CA PHE A 176 -14.44 -11.91 -8.58
C PHE A 176 -15.77 -12.54 -8.13
N LYS A 177 -15.84 -12.92 -6.86
CA LYS A 177 -17.10 -13.35 -6.22
C LYS A 177 -17.95 -12.12 -5.93
N ASP A 178 -19.28 -12.29 -5.97
CA ASP A 178 -20.20 -11.25 -5.48
C ASP A 178 -19.90 -10.93 -4.01
N GLY A 179 -19.94 -9.64 -3.66
CA GLY A 179 -19.66 -9.17 -2.30
C GLY A 179 -18.19 -9.26 -1.90
N TRP A 180 -17.25 -9.26 -2.85
CA TRP A 180 -15.82 -9.23 -2.56
C TRP A 180 -15.41 -7.98 -1.76
N GLU A 181 -16.17 -6.91 -1.85
CA GLU A 181 -15.92 -5.65 -1.14
C GLU A 181 -15.96 -5.79 0.39
N LYS A 182 -16.49 -6.90 0.91
CA LYS A 182 -16.47 -7.20 2.34
C LYS A 182 -15.06 -7.23 2.95
N ILE A 183 -14.02 -7.43 2.14
CA ILE A 183 -12.62 -7.36 2.58
C ILE A 183 -12.25 -6.02 3.23
N PHE A 184 -13.06 -4.98 3.02
CA PHE A 184 -12.92 -3.65 3.63
C PHE A 184 -13.72 -3.47 4.93
N GLU A 185 -14.49 -4.47 5.35
CA GLU A 185 -15.19 -4.46 6.63
C GLU A 185 -14.21 -4.75 7.77
N MET A 186 -14.31 -4.01 8.88
CA MET A 186 -13.33 -4.11 9.97
C MET A 186 -13.22 -5.52 10.57
N ASP A 187 -14.30 -6.29 10.57
CA ASP A 187 -14.25 -7.66 11.06
C ASP A 187 -13.48 -8.57 10.11
N ASP A 188 -13.64 -8.43 8.79
CA ASP A 188 -12.85 -9.14 7.78
C ASP A 188 -11.37 -8.71 7.82
N ILE A 189 -11.09 -7.40 7.99
CA ILE A 189 -9.72 -6.88 8.14
C ILE A 189 -9.02 -7.52 9.36
N ARG A 190 -9.71 -7.66 10.49
CA ARG A 190 -9.14 -8.36 11.66
C ARG A 190 -8.86 -9.84 11.39
N GLU A 191 -9.68 -10.51 10.57
CA GLU A 191 -9.41 -11.89 10.14
C GLU A 191 -8.18 -11.95 9.22
N GLN A 192 -8.04 -11.00 8.29
CA GLN A 192 -6.87 -10.90 7.40
C GLN A 192 -5.56 -10.76 8.21
N VAL A 193 -5.56 -9.91 9.22
CA VAL A 193 -4.39 -9.68 10.11
C VAL A 193 -4.00 -10.93 10.91
N ARG A 194 -4.94 -11.84 11.18
CA ARG A 194 -4.70 -13.09 11.95
C ARG A 194 -4.30 -14.28 11.08
N ALA A 195 -4.47 -14.18 9.75
CA ALA A 195 -4.15 -15.26 8.81
C ALA A 195 -2.66 -15.47 8.63
#